data_d3d84682b0cd4223f59220e87a54d858
#
_entry.id   d3d84682b0cd4223f59220e87a54d858
#
_cell.length_a   1.000
_cell.length_b   1.000
_cell.length_c   1.000
_cell.angle_alpha   90.00
_cell.angle_beta   90.00
_cell.angle_gamma   90.00
#
_symmetry.space_group_name_H-M   'P 1'
#
loop_
_entity.id
_entity.type
_entity.pdbx_description
1 polymer ?
#
loop_
_entity_poly.entity_id
_entity_poly.type
_entity_poly.pdbx_seq_one_letter_code
_entity_poly.pdbx_strand_id
1 'polypeptide(L)'
;MSLDIDPVELSVVVPLYNEEDNIDYLFERLLSVLETVNTTYEIVCVNDGSKDNTLKCLIEHHHRNPVIKVVNLSRNFGKEVALSAGLDFAAGAAVIPIDADLQDPPELIKELVDKWREGYDVVYATRRSRDEGWLKNSTAKAFYQIIGKMSRVPIPRNTGDFRLLDRRVVEAIKLLPERTRFMKGLFAWVGFKQTSVLFDRPPRYKGTTTWNYWRLWNFALDGITSFSFLPLKVWSYVGVTISFLSFIYATFLFLRTLIFGIDLPGYASMMVAVLFLGGIQLVTLGIIGEYLGRVYEEVKGRPLYLVREAYGFKSQDSTKKRPKSEVSTQESLVIAEERMTKD
;
A
#
# COMPACT_ATOMS: atom_id res chain seq x y z
N MET A 1 35.60 17.87 17.09
CA MET A 1 34.95 17.11 18.15
C MET A 1 33.65 16.61 17.55
N SER A 2 33.66 15.43 16.92
CA SER A 2 32.44 14.80 16.40
C SER A 2 31.65 14.36 17.62
N LEU A 3 30.49 14.96 17.81
CA LEU A 3 29.50 14.39 18.72
C LEU A 3 29.08 13.06 18.10
N ASP A 4 29.61 11.97 18.65
CA ASP A 4 29.07 10.62 18.41
C ASP A 4 27.64 10.64 18.95
N ILE A 5 26.70 10.93 18.07
CA ILE A 5 25.28 10.78 18.38
C ILE A 5 25.05 9.26 18.34
N ASP A 6 24.66 8.70 19.47
CA ASP A 6 24.29 7.29 19.57
C ASP A 6 23.34 6.93 18.43
N PRO A 7 23.54 5.78 17.77
CA PRO A 7 22.70 5.38 16.66
C PRO A 7 21.25 5.26 17.14
N VAL A 8 20.32 5.81 16.37
CA VAL A 8 18.89 5.71 16.67
C VAL A 8 18.48 4.24 16.64
N GLU A 9 17.93 3.73 17.74
CA GLU A 9 17.45 2.35 17.81
C GLU A 9 16.02 2.23 17.27
N LEU A 10 15.15 3.19 17.58
CA LEU A 10 13.72 3.15 17.23
C LEU A 10 13.28 4.40 16.46
N SER A 11 12.64 4.22 15.31
CA SER A 11 11.93 5.29 14.60
C SER A 11 10.42 5.07 14.70
N VAL A 12 9.68 6.07 15.12
CA VAL A 12 8.21 6.07 15.04
C VAL A 12 7.79 6.94 13.85
N VAL A 13 7.07 6.36 12.90
CA VAL A 13 6.62 7.03 11.68
C VAL A 13 5.15 7.37 11.77
N VAL A 14 4.82 8.65 11.64
CA VAL A 14 3.45 9.15 11.75
C VAL A 14 3.05 9.89 10.48
N PRO A 15 2.21 9.30 9.60
CA PRO A 15 1.60 10.02 8.49
C PRO A 15 0.44 10.89 8.99
N LEU A 16 0.41 12.18 8.57
CA LEU A 16 -0.59 13.16 9.01
C LEU A 16 -1.20 13.88 7.80
N TYR A 17 -2.52 14.05 7.83
CA TYR A 17 -3.26 14.86 6.86
C TYR A 17 -4.48 15.50 7.51
N ASN A 18 -4.44 16.83 7.75
CA ASN A 18 -5.47 17.60 8.43
C ASN A 18 -5.78 17.03 9.83
N GLU A 19 -4.77 16.98 10.70
CA GLU A 19 -4.80 16.39 12.04
C GLU A 19 -4.43 17.41 13.12
N GLU A 20 -4.61 18.72 12.85
CA GLU A 20 -4.20 19.82 13.78
C GLU A 20 -4.73 19.62 15.21
N ASP A 21 -5.95 19.11 15.36
CA ASP A 21 -6.61 18.88 16.66
C ASP A 21 -6.03 17.69 17.45
N ASN A 22 -5.29 16.79 16.81
CA ASN A 22 -4.81 15.56 17.44
C ASN A 22 -3.31 15.63 17.80
N ILE A 23 -2.55 16.60 17.27
CA ILE A 23 -1.09 16.66 17.35
C ILE A 23 -0.59 16.76 18.79
N ASP A 24 -1.12 17.68 19.59
CA ASP A 24 -0.65 17.90 20.96
C ASP A 24 -0.86 16.63 21.81
N TYR A 25 -2.04 16.03 21.73
CA TYR A 25 -2.36 14.82 22.47
C TYR A 25 -1.58 13.59 21.97
N LEU A 26 -1.32 13.52 20.67
CA LEU A 26 -0.46 12.49 20.08
C LEU A 26 0.94 12.54 20.69
N PHE A 27 1.58 13.71 20.70
CA PHE A 27 2.94 13.85 21.23
C PHE A 27 3.01 13.65 22.74
N GLU A 28 2.04 14.17 23.50
CA GLU A 28 1.96 13.93 24.93
C GLU A 28 2.00 12.43 25.26
N ARG A 29 1.13 11.64 24.62
CA ARG A 29 1.08 10.20 24.86
C ARG A 29 2.29 9.45 24.30
N LEU A 30 2.71 9.79 23.07
CA LEU A 30 3.79 9.07 22.42
C LEU A 30 5.13 9.29 23.12
N LEU A 31 5.47 10.53 23.51
CA LEU A 31 6.69 10.83 24.24
C LEU A 31 6.71 10.15 25.61
N SER A 32 5.59 10.21 26.36
CA SER A 32 5.46 9.55 27.65
C SER A 32 5.75 8.03 27.54
N VAL A 33 5.28 7.38 26.49
CA VAL A 33 5.52 5.95 26.29
C VAL A 33 6.97 5.67 25.86
N LEU A 34 7.50 6.47 24.92
CA LEU A 34 8.86 6.25 24.38
C LEU A 34 9.93 6.43 25.46
N GLU A 35 9.75 7.33 26.41
CA GLU A 35 10.63 7.50 27.58
C GLU A 35 10.68 6.21 28.44
N THR A 36 9.62 5.41 28.47
CA THR A 36 9.59 4.14 29.24
C THR A 36 10.29 2.97 28.53
N VAL A 37 10.53 3.08 27.22
CA VAL A 37 11.14 1.98 26.42
C VAL A 37 12.65 1.87 26.64
N ASN A 38 13.27 2.90 27.21
CA ASN A 38 14.70 2.96 27.51
C ASN A 38 15.58 2.65 26.27
N THR A 39 15.38 3.45 25.21
CA THR A 39 16.08 3.34 23.93
C THR A 39 16.25 4.71 23.29
N THR A 40 17.21 4.87 22.39
CA THR A 40 17.33 6.07 21.55
C THR A 40 16.24 6.06 20.48
N TYR A 41 15.49 7.14 20.35
CA TYR A 41 14.38 7.19 19.42
C TYR A 41 14.30 8.51 18.63
N GLU A 42 13.57 8.44 17.53
CA GLU A 42 13.11 9.58 16.74
C GLU A 42 11.64 9.40 16.36
N ILE A 43 10.95 10.53 16.12
CA ILE A 43 9.58 10.53 15.59
C ILE A 43 9.62 11.22 14.24
N VAL A 44 9.33 10.49 13.18
CA VAL A 44 9.29 10.99 11.80
C VAL A 44 7.85 11.28 11.41
N CYS A 45 7.46 12.53 11.46
CA CYS A 45 6.14 13.01 11.06
C CYS A 45 6.12 13.36 9.60
N VAL A 46 5.21 12.76 8.83
CA VAL A 46 5.05 13.03 7.40
C VAL A 46 3.76 13.80 7.18
N ASN A 47 3.87 15.11 6.91
CA ASN A 47 2.75 15.93 6.50
C ASN A 47 2.40 15.68 5.03
N ASP A 48 1.27 15.05 4.77
CA ASP A 48 0.79 14.71 3.42
C ASP A 48 0.02 15.86 2.77
N GLY A 49 0.63 17.06 2.75
CA GLY A 49 0.05 18.25 2.12
C GLY A 49 -1.23 18.75 2.79
N SER A 50 -1.26 18.80 4.11
CA SER A 50 -2.38 19.32 4.91
C SER A 50 -2.74 20.74 4.51
N LYS A 51 -4.03 21.11 4.68
CA LYS A 51 -4.58 22.43 4.36
C LYS A 51 -4.91 23.26 5.61
N ASP A 52 -4.87 22.62 6.77
CA ASP A 52 -5.06 23.21 8.09
C ASP A 52 -3.70 23.59 8.73
N ASN A 53 -3.67 23.83 10.04
CA ASN A 53 -2.45 24.20 10.76
C ASN A 53 -1.54 23.01 11.13
N THR A 54 -1.82 21.78 10.65
CA THR A 54 -1.03 20.57 10.94
C THR A 54 0.47 20.82 10.79
N LEU A 55 0.92 21.36 9.64
CA LEU A 55 2.34 21.60 9.38
C LEU A 55 2.94 22.59 10.39
N LYS A 56 2.23 23.67 10.70
CA LYS A 56 2.68 24.69 11.66
C LYS A 56 2.87 24.08 13.05
N CYS A 57 1.90 23.30 13.54
CA CYS A 57 1.97 22.62 14.82
C CYS A 57 3.16 21.64 14.87
N LEU A 58 3.40 20.87 13.80
CA LEU A 58 4.53 19.95 13.71
C LEU A 58 5.88 20.67 13.79
N ILE A 59 6.05 21.81 13.12
CA ILE A 59 7.26 22.61 13.16
C ILE A 59 7.49 23.20 14.57
N GLU A 60 6.43 23.66 15.22
CA GLU A 60 6.51 24.17 16.61
C GLU A 60 6.95 23.07 17.58
N HIS A 61 6.43 21.85 17.45
CA HIS A 61 6.88 20.71 18.25
C HIS A 61 8.33 20.31 17.94
N HIS A 62 8.74 20.34 16.67
CA HIS A 62 10.14 20.10 16.28
C HIS A 62 11.09 21.09 16.95
N HIS A 63 10.75 22.37 16.98
CA HIS A 63 11.59 23.38 17.64
C HIS A 63 11.70 23.19 19.16
N ARG A 64 10.67 22.64 19.82
CA ARG A 64 10.68 22.32 21.25
C ARG A 64 11.43 21.02 21.54
N ASN A 65 11.33 20.04 20.64
CA ASN A 65 11.93 18.73 20.81
C ASN A 65 12.53 18.19 19.49
N PRO A 66 13.88 18.24 19.34
CA PRO A 66 14.56 17.82 18.10
C PRO A 66 14.41 16.34 17.73
N VAL A 67 13.93 15.46 18.62
CA VAL A 67 13.63 14.07 18.29
C VAL A 67 12.44 13.95 17.33
N ILE A 68 11.58 14.99 17.28
CA ILE A 68 10.47 15.11 16.34
C ILE A 68 11.01 15.69 15.04
N LYS A 69 11.00 14.89 13.98
CA LYS A 69 11.43 15.28 12.65
C LYS A 69 10.22 15.40 11.72
N VAL A 70 10.26 16.35 10.80
CA VAL A 70 9.11 16.64 9.94
C VAL A 70 9.50 16.53 8.46
N VAL A 71 8.76 15.75 7.72
CA VAL A 71 8.82 15.66 6.25
C VAL A 71 7.53 16.26 5.69
N ASN A 72 7.65 17.37 4.96
CA ASN A 72 6.51 18.04 4.33
C ASN A 72 6.45 17.68 2.85
N LEU A 73 5.42 16.96 2.43
CA LEU A 73 5.21 16.59 1.04
C LEU A 73 4.64 17.78 0.24
N SER A 74 4.92 17.83 -1.07
CA SER A 74 4.53 18.94 -1.94
C SER A 74 3.01 19.06 -2.14
N ARG A 75 2.26 17.97 -1.97
CA ARG A 75 0.79 17.87 -2.03
C ARG A 75 0.33 16.62 -1.30
N ASN A 76 -0.98 16.39 -1.22
CA ASN A 76 -1.53 15.11 -0.77
C ASN A 76 -1.24 14.03 -1.82
N PHE A 77 -0.53 12.97 -1.41
CA PHE A 77 -0.21 11.77 -2.18
C PHE A 77 -0.95 10.53 -1.67
N GLY A 78 -1.57 10.62 -0.49
CA GLY A 78 -2.29 9.54 0.17
C GLY A 78 -1.47 8.86 1.27
N LYS A 79 -2.19 8.30 2.27
CA LYS A 79 -1.63 7.71 3.49
C LYS A 79 -0.53 6.69 3.23
N GLU A 80 -0.74 5.76 2.28
CA GLU A 80 0.21 4.68 1.97
C GLU A 80 1.54 5.23 1.43
N VAL A 81 1.47 6.31 0.64
CA VAL A 81 2.64 7.00 0.10
C VAL A 81 3.33 7.82 1.18
N ALA A 82 2.58 8.52 2.04
CA ALA A 82 3.13 9.25 3.19
C ALA A 82 3.84 8.29 4.16
N LEU A 83 3.27 7.10 4.40
CA LEU A 83 3.92 6.06 5.18
C LEU A 83 5.23 5.58 4.52
N SER A 84 5.22 5.36 3.20
CA SER A 84 6.43 4.99 2.46
C SER A 84 7.52 6.07 2.58
N ALA A 85 7.15 7.36 2.49
CA ALA A 85 8.07 8.46 2.73
C ALA A 85 8.66 8.40 4.14
N GLY A 86 7.83 8.18 5.16
CA GLY A 86 8.30 8.05 6.54
C GLY A 86 9.29 6.90 6.73
N LEU A 87 9.02 5.73 6.13
CA LEU A 87 9.96 4.59 6.14
C LEU A 87 11.29 4.93 5.45
N ASP A 88 11.25 5.74 4.38
CA ASP A 88 12.45 6.18 3.67
C ASP A 88 13.33 7.09 4.53
N PHE A 89 12.74 7.97 5.33
CA PHE A 89 13.44 8.93 6.19
C PHE A 89 13.80 8.38 7.57
N ALA A 90 13.17 7.29 8.02
CA ALA A 90 13.45 6.65 9.30
C ALA A 90 14.88 6.10 9.37
N ALA A 91 15.63 6.42 10.43
CA ALA A 91 17.03 6.01 10.64
C ALA A 91 17.19 4.85 11.65
N GLY A 92 16.19 4.57 12.48
CA GLY A 92 16.23 3.57 13.57
C GLY A 92 16.50 2.13 13.11
N ALA A 93 17.07 1.32 13.97
CA ALA A 93 17.26 -0.12 13.76
C ALA A 93 15.91 -0.86 13.65
N ALA A 94 14.88 -0.36 14.33
CA ALA A 94 13.49 -0.76 14.17
C ALA A 94 12.61 0.43 13.83
N VAL A 95 11.51 0.21 13.09
CA VAL A 95 10.58 1.26 12.66
C VAL A 95 9.15 0.87 13.00
N ILE A 96 8.41 1.78 13.62
CA ILE A 96 7.02 1.59 13.99
C ILE A 96 6.16 2.65 13.32
N PRO A 97 5.35 2.29 12.29
CA PRO A 97 4.29 3.17 11.81
C PRO A 97 3.12 3.20 12.78
N ILE A 98 2.58 4.39 13.06
CA ILE A 98 1.42 4.61 13.91
C ILE A 98 0.52 5.70 13.33
N ASP A 99 -0.81 5.53 13.44
CA ASP A 99 -1.78 6.51 12.98
C ASP A 99 -1.94 7.66 13.98
N ALA A 100 -2.13 8.89 13.47
CA ALA A 100 -2.29 10.08 14.30
C ALA A 100 -3.61 10.11 15.11
N ASP A 101 -4.61 9.29 14.75
CA ASP A 101 -5.93 9.24 15.40
C ASP A 101 -5.94 8.48 16.74
N LEU A 102 -4.79 7.96 17.14
CA LEU A 102 -4.57 7.23 18.43
C LEU A 102 -5.53 6.04 18.66
N GLN A 103 -6.08 5.48 17.59
CA GLN A 103 -6.81 4.20 17.67
C GLN A 103 -5.88 3.01 17.89
N ASP A 104 -4.60 3.19 17.60
CA ASP A 104 -3.54 2.25 17.90
C ASP A 104 -2.82 2.74 19.16
N PRO A 105 -2.92 2.02 20.30
CA PRO A 105 -2.43 2.50 21.59
C PRO A 105 -0.88 2.52 21.61
N PRO A 106 -0.24 3.67 21.83
CA PRO A 106 1.22 3.77 21.89
C PRO A 106 1.85 2.89 22.96
N GLU A 107 1.10 2.54 24.00
CA GLU A 107 1.54 1.69 25.11
C GLU A 107 2.03 0.31 24.67
N LEU A 108 1.55 -0.18 23.52
CA LEU A 108 2.02 -1.44 22.93
C LEU A 108 3.44 -1.36 22.39
N ILE A 109 3.99 -0.18 22.16
CA ILE A 109 5.34 0.00 21.60
C ILE A 109 6.35 -0.81 22.41
N LYS A 110 6.24 -0.79 23.74
CA LYS A 110 7.13 -1.57 24.61
C LYS A 110 7.07 -3.06 24.31
N GLU A 111 5.88 -3.64 24.21
CA GLU A 111 5.70 -5.07 23.93
C GLU A 111 6.16 -5.44 22.51
N LEU A 112 5.95 -4.53 21.53
CA LEU A 112 6.48 -4.71 20.17
C LEU A 112 8.00 -4.76 20.17
N VAL A 113 8.67 -3.85 20.90
CA VAL A 113 10.13 -3.79 21.03
C VAL A 113 10.67 -5.03 21.75
N ASP A 114 10.01 -5.48 22.82
CA ASP A 114 10.42 -6.69 23.54
C ASP A 114 10.39 -7.91 22.62
N LYS A 115 9.34 -8.07 21.81
CA LYS A 115 9.25 -9.14 20.80
C LYS A 115 10.31 -9.02 19.70
N TRP A 116 10.62 -7.83 19.25
CA TRP A 116 11.71 -7.61 18.30
C TRP A 116 13.07 -8.04 18.89
N ARG A 117 13.34 -7.69 20.15
CA ARG A 117 14.54 -8.10 20.87
C ARG A 117 14.63 -9.62 21.09
N GLU A 118 13.48 -10.34 21.09
CA GLU A 118 13.44 -11.80 21.05
C GLU A 118 13.83 -12.40 19.69
N GLY A 119 14.13 -11.55 18.67
CA GLY A 119 14.59 -11.95 17.35
C GLY A 119 13.48 -12.16 16.31
N TYR A 120 12.34 -11.48 16.47
CA TYR A 120 11.32 -11.36 15.42
C TYR A 120 11.61 -10.15 14.55
N ASP A 121 11.45 -10.30 13.24
CA ASP A 121 11.69 -9.22 12.26
C ASP A 121 10.47 -8.31 12.07
N VAL A 122 9.27 -8.87 12.22
CA VAL A 122 8.00 -8.15 12.12
C VAL A 122 7.11 -8.51 13.31
N VAL A 123 6.69 -7.51 14.08
CA VAL A 123 5.77 -7.69 15.20
C VAL A 123 4.54 -6.84 14.94
N TYR A 124 3.40 -7.45 14.61
CA TYR A 124 2.18 -6.71 14.28
C TYR A 124 1.15 -6.77 15.41
N ALA A 125 0.45 -5.64 15.60
CA ALA A 125 -0.64 -5.56 16.54
C ALA A 125 -1.92 -6.14 15.93
N THR A 126 -2.52 -7.12 16.62
CA THR A 126 -3.75 -7.80 16.21
C THR A 126 -4.89 -7.46 17.16
N ARG A 127 -6.01 -7.01 16.64
CA ARG A 127 -7.20 -6.70 17.44
C ARG A 127 -7.88 -7.98 17.91
N ARG A 128 -8.21 -8.06 19.22
CA ARG A 128 -8.88 -9.23 19.84
C ARG A 128 -10.25 -9.50 19.26
N SER A 129 -11.08 -8.48 19.10
CA SER A 129 -12.42 -8.64 18.52
C SER A 129 -12.80 -7.43 17.66
N ARG A 130 -13.69 -7.66 16.69
CA ARG A 130 -14.40 -6.62 15.98
C ARG A 130 -15.86 -6.70 16.40
N ASP A 131 -16.29 -5.82 17.30
CA ASP A 131 -17.72 -5.55 17.57
C ASP A 131 -18.30 -4.65 16.44
N GLU A 132 -18.20 -5.14 15.21
CA GLU A 132 -18.84 -4.50 14.07
C GLU A 132 -20.04 -5.35 13.66
N GLY A 133 -21.19 -4.70 13.36
CA GLY A 133 -22.45 -5.37 13.06
C GLY A 133 -22.31 -6.49 12.01
N TRP A 134 -23.15 -7.51 12.12
CA TRP A 134 -23.11 -8.78 11.37
C TRP A 134 -22.87 -8.63 9.86
N LEU A 135 -23.48 -7.64 9.18
CA LEU A 135 -23.30 -7.37 7.74
C LEU A 135 -21.86 -6.94 7.39
N LYS A 136 -21.24 -6.06 8.18
CA LYS A 136 -19.85 -5.63 7.95
C LYS A 136 -18.86 -6.77 8.22
N ASN A 137 -19.12 -7.61 9.21
CA ASN A 137 -18.29 -8.78 9.48
C ASN A 137 -18.36 -9.82 8.35
N SER A 138 -19.53 -10.06 7.77
CA SER A 138 -19.71 -11.02 6.68
C SER A 138 -19.02 -10.55 5.38
N THR A 139 -19.16 -9.27 5.03
CA THR A 139 -18.50 -8.69 3.85
C THR A 139 -16.98 -8.64 4.01
N ALA A 140 -16.48 -8.28 5.19
CA ALA A 140 -15.06 -8.32 5.50
C ALA A 140 -14.49 -9.75 5.45
N LYS A 141 -15.20 -10.73 6.04
CA LYS A 141 -14.80 -12.15 5.96
C LYS A 141 -14.74 -12.65 4.52
N ALA A 142 -15.76 -12.35 3.71
CA ALA A 142 -15.79 -12.72 2.29
C ALA A 142 -14.61 -12.08 1.54
N PHE A 143 -14.33 -10.80 1.77
CA PHE A 143 -13.21 -10.08 1.18
C PHE A 143 -11.86 -10.74 1.55
N TYR A 144 -11.58 -10.99 2.83
CA TYR A 144 -10.34 -11.64 3.25
C TYR A 144 -10.23 -13.10 2.80
N GLN A 145 -11.35 -13.81 2.63
CA GLN A 145 -11.35 -15.16 2.06
C GLN A 145 -11.01 -15.12 0.56
N ILE A 146 -11.58 -14.18 -0.17
CA ILE A 146 -11.32 -13.99 -1.59
C ILE A 146 -9.84 -13.61 -1.80
N ILE A 147 -9.36 -12.56 -1.11
CA ILE A 147 -7.95 -12.14 -1.20
C ILE A 147 -7.01 -13.27 -0.76
N GLY A 148 -7.31 -13.97 0.34
CA GLY A 148 -6.46 -15.06 0.81
C GLY A 148 -6.37 -16.26 -0.13
N LYS A 149 -7.43 -16.51 -0.94
CA LYS A 149 -7.40 -17.53 -2.02
C LYS A 149 -6.75 -17.01 -3.31
N MET A 150 -6.80 -15.71 -3.55
CA MET A 150 -6.32 -15.06 -4.76
C MET A 150 -4.87 -14.60 -4.64
N SER A 151 -4.45 -14.19 -3.45
CA SER A 151 -3.07 -13.81 -3.14
C SER A 151 -2.26 -15.05 -2.76
N ARG A 152 -1.05 -15.16 -3.30
CA ARG A 152 -0.08 -16.19 -2.86
C ARG A 152 0.50 -15.90 -1.48
N VAL A 153 0.19 -14.74 -0.90
CA VAL A 153 0.73 -14.26 0.36
C VAL A 153 -0.39 -14.21 1.41
N PRO A 154 -0.27 -14.90 2.54
CA PRO A 154 -1.26 -14.86 3.62
C PRO A 154 -1.21 -13.50 4.30
N ILE A 155 -2.18 -12.64 4.04
CA ILE A 155 -2.32 -11.34 4.73
C ILE A 155 -2.98 -11.59 6.09
N PRO A 156 -2.32 -11.24 7.22
CA PRO A 156 -2.89 -11.45 8.55
C PRO A 156 -4.21 -10.70 8.73
N ARG A 157 -5.22 -11.37 9.32
CA ARG A 157 -6.54 -10.79 9.57
C ARG A 157 -6.52 -9.91 10.80
N ASN A 158 -7.41 -8.91 10.86
CA ASN A 158 -7.58 -8.00 12.00
C ASN A 158 -6.33 -7.20 12.37
N THR A 159 -5.38 -7.03 11.43
CA THR A 159 -4.19 -6.20 11.61
C THR A 159 -4.36 -4.84 10.94
N GLY A 160 -3.86 -3.79 11.62
CA GLY A 160 -3.68 -2.44 11.09
C GLY A 160 -2.30 -2.24 10.46
N ASP A 161 -1.93 -0.98 10.29
CA ASP A 161 -0.57 -0.59 9.89
C ASP A 161 0.38 -0.59 11.08
N PHE A 162 -0.16 -0.56 12.32
CA PHE A 162 0.58 -0.54 13.57
C PHE A 162 1.34 -1.85 13.79
N ARG A 163 2.65 -1.76 13.64
CA ARG A 163 3.59 -2.88 13.77
C ARG A 163 5.01 -2.38 13.97
N LEU A 164 5.89 -3.23 14.45
CA LEU A 164 7.32 -2.99 14.44
C LEU A 164 7.94 -3.73 13.25
N LEU A 165 8.83 -3.06 12.54
CA LEU A 165 9.58 -3.56 11.39
C LEU A 165 11.08 -3.44 11.69
N ASP A 166 11.82 -4.53 11.66
CA ASP A 166 13.29 -4.51 11.69
C ASP A 166 13.85 -3.75 10.48
N ARG A 167 15.02 -3.14 10.60
CA ARG A 167 15.68 -2.41 9.51
C ARG A 167 15.78 -3.22 8.23
N ARG A 168 16.08 -4.52 8.32
CA ARG A 168 16.18 -5.42 7.16
C ARG A 168 14.86 -5.51 6.40
N VAL A 169 13.74 -5.52 7.12
CA VAL A 169 12.39 -5.51 6.53
C VAL A 169 12.12 -4.19 5.84
N VAL A 170 12.46 -3.07 6.49
CA VAL A 170 12.29 -1.73 5.91
C VAL A 170 13.11 -1.59 4.62
N GLU A 171 14.37 -2.01 4.62
CA GLU A 171 15.20 -1.95 3.42
C GLU A 171 14.67 -2.87 2.30
N ALA A 172 14.14 -4.05 2.64
CA ALA A 172 13.47 -4.92 1.66
C ALA A 172 12.23 -4.24 1.04
N ILE A 173 11.41 -3.55 1.86
CA ILE A 173 10.24 -2.80 1.37
C ILE A 173 10.63 -1.63 0.46
N LYS A 174 11.75 -0.96 0.76
CA LYS A 174 12.29 0.13 -0.08
C LYS A 174 12.72 -0.34 -1.47
N LEU A 175 13.13 -1.61 -1.60
CA LEU A 175 13.49 -2.20 -2.90
C LEU A 175 12.28 -2.50 -3.79
N LEU A 176 11.08 -2.54 -3.23
CA LEU A 176 9.86 -2.83 -3.99
C LEU A 176 9.46 -1.60 -4.84
N PRO A 177 9.43 -1.73 -6.17
CA PRO A 177 9.23 -0.60 -7.07
C PRO A 177 7.76 -0.21 -7.25
N GLU A 178 6.81 -1.02 -6.75
CA GLU A 178 5.39 -0.83 -6.97
C GLU A 178 4.92 0.57 -6.58
N ARG A 179 4.18 1.23 -7.47
CA ARG A 179 3.64 2.57 -7.28
C ARG A 179 2.27 2.55 -6.65
N THR A 180 1.46 1.55 -6.97
CA THR A 180 0.21 1.29 -6.27
C THR A 180 0.55 0.61 -4.94
N ARG A 181 0.78 1.43 -3.89
CA ARG A 181 1.16 0.95 -2.56
C ARG A 181 -0.05 0.41 -1.81
N PHE A 182 -0.05 -0.88 -1.54
CA PHE A 182 -0.92 -1.53 -0.57
C PHE A 182 -0.05 -2.09 0.55
N MET A 183 0.28 -1.23 1.52
CA MET A 183 1.33 -1.51 2.53
C MET A 183 1.07 -2.82 3.29
N LYS A 184 -0.18 -3.15 3.62
CA LYS A 184 -0.53 -4.42 4.30
C LYS A 184 -0.12 -5.65 3.49
N GLY A 185 -0.25 -5.59 2.17
CA GLY A 185 0.19 -6.64 1.27
C GLY A 185 1.70 -6.70 1.17
N LEU A 186 2.38 -5.55 1.05
CA LEU A 186 3.84 -5.46 0.97
C LEU A 186 4.50 -6.00 2.25
N PHE A 187 4.00 -5.63 3.43
CA PHE A 187 4.47 -6.15 4.72
C PHE A 187 4.34 -7.67 4.83
N ALA A 188 3.30 -8.26 4.25
CA ALA A 188 3.13 -9.71 4.23
C ALA A 188 4.02 -10.37 3.17
N TRP A 189 4.23 -9.71 2.03
CA TRP A 189 4.97 -10.24 0.89
C TRP A 189 6.46 -10.45 1.18
N VAL A 190 7.08 -9.57 1.96
CA VAL A 190 8.50 -9.67 2.29
C VAL A 190 8.90 -10.90 3.12
N GLY A 191 7.97 -11.57 3.78
CA GLY A 191 8.09 -12.95 4.28
C GLY A 191 9.06 -13.20 5.45
N PHE A 192 9.50 -12.16 6.17
CA PHE A 192 10.39 -12.29 7.33
C PHE A 192 9.74 -12.99 8.53
N LYS A 193 10.52 -13.31 9.59
CA LYS A 193 10.03 -13.96 10.82
C LYS A 193 9.05 -13.05 11.56
N GLN A 194 7.77 -13.46 11.63
CA GLN A 194 6.68 -12.64 12.14
C GLN A 194 6.08 -13.18 13.43
N THR A 195 5.60 -12.27 14.29
CA THR A 195 4.76 -12.59 15.45
C THR A 195 3.71 -11.51 15.65
N SER A 196 2.76 -11.71 16.55
CA SER A 196 1.69 -10.76 16.84
C SER A 196 1.53 -10.50 18.33
N VAL A 197 1.10 -9.28 18.65
CA VAL A 197 0.67 -8.83 19.97
C VAL A 197 -0.82 -8.53 19.90
N LEU A 198 -1.59 -9.03 20.87
CA LEU A 198 -3.04 -8.84 20.90
C LEU A 198 -3.40 -7.57 21.67
N PHE A 199 -4.30 -6.75 21.13
CA PHE A 199 -4.79 -5.56 21.81
C PHE A 199 -6.28 -5.30 21.62
N ASP A 200 -6.85 -4.52 22.53
CA ASP A 200 -8.21 -4.02 22.43
C ASP A 200 -8.19 -2.58 21.91
N ARG A 201 -8.93 -2.31 20.83
CA ARG A 201 -8.89 -1.01 20.15
C ARG A 201 -9.69 0.03 20.92
N PRO A 202 -9.08 1.13 21.39
CA PRO A 202 -9.80 2.25 21.98
C PRO A 202 -10.67 2.97 20.91
N PRO A 203 -11.73 3.69 21.33
CA PRO A 203 -12.46 4.58 20.45
C PRO A 203 -11.56 5.71 19.95
N ARG A 204 -11.88 6.30 18.78
CA ARG A 204 -11.17 7.47 18.28
C ARG A 204 -11.28 8.65 19.28
N TYR A 205 -10.18 9.36 19.45
CA TYR A 205 -10.16 10.54 20.30
C TYR A 205 -10.99 11.67 19.67
N LYS A 206 -10.73 12.03 18.40
CA LYS A 206 -11.48 13.02 17.61
C LYS A 206 -11.56 12.59 16.14
N GLY A 207 -12.52 13.14 15.42
CA GLY A 207 -12.70 12.96 13.98
C GLY A 207 -13.83 12.01 13.59
N THR A 208 -14.29 12.14 12.35
CA THR A 208 -15.34 11.31 11.76
C THR A 208 -14.75 10.38 10.70
N THR A 209 -15.37 9.20 10.54
CA THR A 209 -14.99 8.26 9.48
C THR A 209 -15.26 8.87 8.10
N THR A 210 -14.22 9.06 7.29
CA THR A 210 -14.32 9.56 5.91
C THR A 210 -14.54 8.44 4.88
N TRP A 211 -14.67 7.19 5.32
CA TRP A 211 -14.86 6.04 4.45
C TRP A 211 -16.33 5.93 4.01
N ASN A 212 -16.57 6.04 2.69
CA ASN A 212 -17.84 5.69 2.08
C ASN A 212 -17.69 4.35 1.31
N TYR A 213 -18.83 3.75 0.90
CA TYR A 213 -18.85 2.46 0.20
C TYR A 213 -18.04 2.48 -1.11
N TRP A 214 -18.00 3.60 -1.82
CA TRP A 214 -17.24 3.73 -3.07
C TRP A 214 -15.72 3.69 -2.84
N ARG A 215 -15.24 4.34 -1.78
CA ARG A 215 -13.82 4.26 -1.39
C ARG A 215 -13.42 2.85 -0.93
N LEU A 216 -14.31 2.17 -0.18
CA LEU A 216 -14.11 0.78 0.21
C LEU A 216 -14.04 -0.16 -1.00
N TRP A 217 -14.91 0.04 -2.00
CA TRP A 217 -14.90 -0.71 -3.24
C TRP A 217 -13.60 -0.51 -4.04
N ASN A 218 -13.19 0.74 -4.24
CA ASN A 218 -11.93 1.03 -4.94
C ASN A 218 -10.72 0.45 -4.20
N PHE A 219 -10.66 0.59 -2.88
CA PHE A 219 -9.58 0.00 -2.07
C PHE A 219 -9.56 -1.53 -2.18
N ALA A 220 -10.73 -2.17 -2.26
CA ALA A 220 -10.84 -3.60 -2.48
C ALA A 220 -10.34 -4.01 -3.88
N LEU A 221 -10.71 -3.25 -4.92
CA LEU A 221 -10.20 -3.45 -6.27
C LEU A 221 -8.68 -3.27 -6.33
N ASP A 222 -8.15 -2.23 -5.69
CA ASP A 222 -6.72 -1.98 -5.60
C ASP A 222 -5.98 -3.17 -4.96
N GLY A 223 -6.49 -3.68 -3.84
CA GLY A 223 -5.92 -4.85 -3.18
C GLY A 223 -5.95 -6.12 -4.06
N ILE A 224 -7.08 -6.38 -4.73
CA ILE A 224 -7.24 -7.56 -5.59
C ILE A 224 -6.33 -7.48 -6.81
N THR A 225 -6.34 -6.36 -7.51
CA THR A 225 -5.62 -6.22 -8.79
C THR A 225 -4.11 -6.03 -8.61
N SER A 226 -3.65 -5.51 -7.47
CA SER A 226 -2.22 -5.38 -7.15
C SER A 226 -1.56 -6.73 -6.83
N PHE A 227 -2.30 -7.67 -6.21
CA PHE A 227 -1.73 -8.95 -5.76
C PHE A 227 -2.27 -10.17 -6.51
N SER A 228 -3.15 -9.99 -7.49
CA SER A 228 -3.75 -11.10 -8.23
C SER A 228 -4.11 -10.74 -9.67
N PHE A 229 -3.74 -11.61 -10.58
CA PHE A 229 -4.21 -11.59 -11.97
C PHE A 229 -5.42 -12.53 -12.18
N LEU A 230 -6.00 -13.04 -11.09
CA LEU A 230 -7.13 -14.00 -11.15
C LEU A 230 -8.35 -13.42 -11.89
N PRO A 231 -8.74 -12.13 -11.73
CA PRO A 231 -9.83 -11.56 -12.51
C PRO A 231 -9.64 -11.73 -14.03
N LEU A 232 -8.45 -11.45 -14.55
CA LEU A 232 -8.13 -11.68 -15.96
C LEU A 232 -8.27 -13.17 -16.35
N LYS A 233 -7.74 -14.04 -15.49
CA LYS A 233 -7.75 -15.49 -15.74
C LYS A 233 -9.15 -16.08 -15.74
N VAL A 234 -10.03 -15.65 -14.82
CA VAL A 234 -11.44 -16.08 -14.77
C VAL A 234 -12.17 -15.70 -16.05
N TRP A 235 -12.02 -14.46 -16.51
CA TRP A 235 -12.66 -14.02 -17.74
C TRP A 235 -12.10 -14.71 -18.99
N SER A 236 -10.82 -15.06 -18.99
CA SER A 236 -10.26 -15.89 -20.07
C SER A 236 -10.93 -17.27 -20.13
N TYR A 237 -11.13 -17.94 -18.99
CA TYR A 237 -11.84 -19.23 -18.96
C TYR A 237 -13.30 -19.09 -19.36
N VAL A 238 -14.01 -18.05 -18.89
CA VAL A 238 -15.39 -17.76 -19.31
C VAL A 238 -15.45 -17.56 -20.83
N GLY A 239 -14.54 -16.76 -21.40
CA GLY A 239 -14.46 -16.52 -22.83
C GLY A 239 -14.22 -17.79 -23.63
N VAL A 240 -13.26 -18.63 -23.22
CA VAL A 240 -12.97 -19.92 -23.87
C VAL A 240 -14.19 -20.85 -23.81
N THR A 241 -14.87 -20.93 -22.66
CA THR A 241 -16.07 -21.77 -22.50
C THR A 241 -17.19 -21.32 -23.42
N ILE A 242 -17.46 -20.01 -23.47
CA ILE A 242 -18.51 -19.47 -24.36
C ILE A 242 -18.15 -19.68 -25.83
N SER A 243 -16.89 -19.45 -26.22
CA SER A 243 -16.40 -19.69 -27.58
C SER A 243 -16.59 -21.13 -27.98
N PHE A 244 -16.25 -22.05 -27.09
CA PHE A 244 -16.39 -23.51 -27.37
C PHE A 244 -17.86 -23.89 -27.52
N LEU A 245 -18.75 -23.45 -26.65
CA LEU A 245 -20.18 -23.71 -26.75
C LEU A 245 -20.79 -23.09 -28.03
N SER A 246 -20.37 -21.85 -28.36
CA SER A 246 -20.77 -21.18 -29.59
C SER A 246 -20.33 -21.90 -30.82
N PHE A 247 -19.10 -22.45 -30.83
CA PHE A 247 -18.60 -23.27 -31.95
C PHE A 247 -19.40 -24.55 -32.15
N ILE A 248 -19.72 -25.26 -31.05
CA ILE A 248 -20.57 -26.46 -31.11
C ILE A 248 -21.96 -26.10 -31.69
N TYR A 249 -22.56 -25.02 -31.19
CA TYR A 249 -23.88 -24.57 -31.64
C TYR A 249 -23.86 -24.13 -33.12
N ALA A 250 -22.84 -23.40 -33.55
CA ALA A 250 -22.66 -23.00 -34.94
C ALA A 250 -22.51 -24.22 -35.86
N THR A 251 -21.73 -25.19 -35.43
CA THR A 251 -21.56 -26.47 -36.19
C THR A 251 -22.87 -27.22 -36.29
N PHE A 252 -23.64 -27.30 -35.20
CA PHE A 252 -24.97 -27.92 -35.21
C PHE A 252 -25.94 -27.20 -36.17
N LEU A 253 -26.00 -25.86 -36.14
CA LEU A 253 -26.83 -25.10 -37.05
C LEU A 253 -26.41 -25.27 -38.51
N PHE A 254 -25.12 -25.28 -38.78
CA PHE A 254 -24.60 -25.54 -40.14
C PHE A 254 -25.03 -26.90 -40.70
N LEU A 255 -24.84 -27.96 -39.93
CA LEU A 255 -25.23 -29.31 -40.30
C LEU A 255 -26.75 -29.44 -40.47
N ARG A 256 -27.54 -28.85 -39.54
CA ARG A 256 -28.99 -28.84 -39.63
C ARG A 256 -29.47 -28.14 -40.90
N THR A 257 -28.93 -26.96 -41.20
CA THR A 257 -29.29 -26.19 -42.40
C THR A 257 -28.96 -26.96 -43.68
N LEU A 258 -27.87 -27.70 -43.68
CA LEU A 258 -27.43 -28.50 -44.83
C LEU A 258 -28.36 -29.70 -45.10
N ILE A 259 -28.97 -30.28 -44.04
CA ILE A 259 -29.86 -31.47 -44.14
C ILE A 259 -31.33 -31.04 -44.35
N PHE A 260 -31.80 -30.01 -43.64
CA PHE A 260 -33.24 -29.66 -43.57
C PHE A 260 -33.62 -28.35 -44.29
N GLY A 261 -32.61 -27.62 -44.84
CA GLY A 261 -32.88 -26.30 -45.46
C GLY A 261 -32.91 -25.13 -44.48
N ILE A 262 -33.25 -23.95 -45.00
CA ILE A 262 -33.18 -22.68 -44.24
C ILE A 262 -34.52 -22.41 -43.56
N ASP A 263 -34.54 -22.32 -42.23
CA ASP A 263 -35.63 -21.81 -41.44
C ASP A 263 -35.42 -20.29 -41.13
N LEU A 264 -36.33 -19.43 -41.51
CA LEU A 264 -36.26 -17.98 -41.37
C LEU A 264 -36.77 -17.33 -40.05
N PRO A 265 -37.26 -18.01 -39.02
CA PRO A 265 -37.53 -17.33 -37.73
C PRO A 265 -36.30 -17.34 -36.85
N GLY A 266 -35.73 -16.15 -36.50
CA GLY A 266 -34.55 -16.11 -35.64
C GLY A 266 -34.06 -14.73 -35.26
N TYR A 267 -34.73 -13.64 -35.66
CA TYR A 267 -34.26 -12.27 -35.36
C TYR A 267 -34.05 -11.99 -33.88
N ALA A 268 -35.04 -12.37 -33.03
CA ALA A 268 -34.97 -12.14 -31.59
C ALA A 268 -33.80 -12.92 -30.95
N SER A 269 -33.60 -14.18 -31.33
CA SER A 269 -32.52 -15.01 -30.82
C SER A 269 -31.11 -14.49 -31.24
N MET A 270 -30.99 -14.01 -32.47
CA MET A 270 -29.75 -13.44 -32.98
C MET A 270 -29.44 -12.11 -32.28
N MET A 271 -30.44 -11.24 -32.05
CA MET A 271 -30.30 -9.98 -31.35
C MET A 271 -29.85 -10.21 -29.90
N VAL A 272 -30.45 -11.17 -29.17
CA VAL A 272 -30.06 -11.54 -27.82
C VAL A 272 -28.62 -12.05 -27.79
N ALA A 273 -28.24 -12.92 -28.72
CA ALA A 273 -26.88 -13.45 -28.80
C ALA A 273 -25.85 -12.34 -29.08
N VAL A 274 -26.11 -11.43 -30.00
CA VAL A 274 -25.22 -10.30 -30.32
C VAL A 274 -25.07 -9.35 -29.12
N LEU A 275 -26.17 -8.98 -28.47
CA LEU A 275 -26.12 -8.12 -27.29
C LEU A 275 -25.41 -8.78 -26.10
N PHE A 276 -25.65 -10.08 -25.88
CA PHE A 276 -24.98 -10.84 -24.82
C PHE A 276 -23.48 -10.93 -25.05
N LEU A 277 -23.05 -11.33 -26.26
CA LEU A 277 -21.62 -11.42 -26.62
C LEU A 277 -20.96 -10.04 -26.58
N GLY A 278 -21.63 -9.01 -27.12
CA GLY A 278 -21.17 -7.61 -27.04
C GLY A 278 -21.00 -7.14 -25.59
N GLY A 279 -21.96 -7.46 -24.72
CA GLY A 279 -21.88 -7.14 -23.29
C GLY A 279 -20.67 -7.80 -22.60
N ILE A 280 -20.44 -9.09 -22.84
CA ILE A 280 -19.28 -9.82 -22.31
C ILE A 280 -17.95 -9.24 -22.83
N GLN A 281 -17.88 -8.89 -24.11
CA GLN A 281 -16.69 -8.25 -24.69
C GLN A 281 -16.39 -6.93 -24.02
N LEU A 282 -17.38 -6.08 -23.77
CA LEU A 282 -17.22 -4.79 -23.10
C LEU A 282 -16.74 -4.96 -21.65
N VAL A 283 -17.28 -5.94 -20.91
CA VAL A 283 -16.82 -6.24 -19.54
C VAL A 283 -15.35 -6.73 -19.55
N THR A 284 -15.01 -7.61 -20.46
CA THR A 284 -13.64 -8.13 -20.59
C THR A 284 -12.65 -7.01 -20.93
N LEU A 285 -13.04 -6.13 -21.86
CA LEU A 285 -12.25 -4.98 -22.28
C LEU A 285 -12.05 -3.99 -21.11
N GLY A 286 -13.10 -3.77 -20.29
CA GLY A 286 -13.02 -2.95 -19.09
C GLY A 286 -12.00 -3.49 -18.07
N ILE A 287 -12.00 -4.81 -17.84
CA ILE A 287 -11.03 -5.46 -16.95
C ILE A 287 -9.60 -5.32 -17.49
N ILE A 288 -9.40 -5.56 -18.78
CA ILE A 288 -8.09 -5.38 -19.43
C ILE A 288 -7.64 -3.91 -19.29
N GLY A 289 -8.56 -2.96 -19.49
CA GLY A 289 -8.29 -1.53 -19.34
C GLY A 289 -7.81 -1.16 -17.94
N GLU A 290 -8.40 -1.74 -16.88
CA GLU A 290 -7.97 -1.54 -15.49
C GLU A 290 -6.52 -2.01 -15.27
N TYR A 291 -6.16 -3.20 -15.73
CA TYR A 291 -4.79 -3.71 -15.62
C TYR A 291 -3.80 -2.91 -16.49
N LEU A 292 -4.21 -2.53 -17.70
CA LEU A 292 -3.38 -1.70 -18.57
C LEU A 292 -3.11 -0.32 -17.96
N GLY A 293 -4.11 0.28 -17.31
CA GLY A 293 -3.97 1.52 -16.54
C GLY A 293 -2.91 1.41 -15.45
N ARG A 294 -2.88 0.29 -14.71
CA ARG A 294 -1.86 0.03 -13.68
C ARG A 294 -0.47 -0.15 -14.27
N VAL A 295 -0.35 -0.95 -15.33
CA VAL A 295 0.92 -1.10 -16.08
C VAL A 295 1.42 0.27 -16.55
N TYR A 296 0.53 1.13 -17.06
CA TYR A 296 0.88 2.47 -17.48
C TYR A 296 1.41 3.35 -16.33
N GLU A 297 0.80 3.30 -15.14
CA GLU A 297 1.30 4.03 -13.97
C GLU A 297 2.67 3.52 -13.51
N GLU A 298 2.91 2.22 -13.56
CA GLU A 298 4.22 1.62 -13.25
C GLU A 298 5.30 2.04 -14.27
N VAL A 299 4.99 1.99 -15.56
CA VAL A 299 5.92 2.33 -16.66
C VAL A 299 6.27 3.82 -16.69
N LYS A 300 5.34 4.70 -16.28
CA LYS A 300 5.59 6.15 -16.19
C LYS A 300 6.82 6.52 -15.36
N GLY A 301 7.22 5.68 -14.41
CA GLY A 301 8.43 5.92 -13.65
C GLY A 301 8.40 7.17 -12.74
N ARG A 302 7.24 7.80 -12.44
CA ARG A 302 7.16 8.99 -11.58
C ARG A 302 7.55 8.66 -10.15
N PRO A 303 8.27 9.55 -9.40
CA PRO A 303 8.53 9.31 -7.98
C PRO A 303 7.22 9.14 -7.20
N LEU A 304 7.23 8.28 -6.17
CA LEU A 304 6.06 8.04 -5.32
C LEU A 304 5.56 9.33 -4.67
N TYR A 305 6.49 10.16 -4.20
CA TYR A 305 6.22 11.44 -3.56
C TYR A 305 7.30 12.47 -3.91
N LEU A 306 7.00 13.72 -3.63
CA LEU A 306 7.96 14.83 -3.72
C LEU A 306 8.00 15.54 -2.38
N VAL A 307 9.19 15.68 -1.80
CA VAL A 307 9.40 16.44 -0.57
C VAL A 307 9.53 17.92 -0.91
N ARG A 308 8.77 18.75 -0.23
CA ARG A 308 8.85 20.21 -0.31
C ARG A 308 9.89 20.74 0.66
N GLU A 309 9.85 20.25 1.92
CA GLU A 309 10.72 20.67 3.01
C GLU A 309 10.92 19.50 3.98
N ALA A 310 12.06 19.47 4.66
CA ALA A 310 12.35 18.47 5.68
C ALA A 310 13.09 19.16 6.86
N TYR A 311 12.63 18.91 8.08
CA TYR A 311 13.15 19.50 9.31
C TYR A 311 13.72 18.41 10.21
N GLY A 312 14.90 18.67 10.82
CA GLY A 312 15.58 17.72 11.71
C GLY A 312 16.43 16.65 11.02
N PHE A 313 16.59 16.72 9.70
CA PHE A 313 17.44 15.81 8.93
C PHE A 313 18.76 16.49 8.53
N LYS A 314 19.88 15.72 8.48
CA LYS A 314 21.17 16.25 8.01
C LYS A 314 21.06 16.60 6.53
N SER A 315 21.67 17.71 6.12
CA SER A 315 21.59 18.29 4.75
C SER A 315 21.94 17.33 3.59
N GLN A 316 22.56 16.18 3.87
CA GLN A 316 22.87 15.17 2.85
C GLN A 316 21.70 14.22 2.51
N ASP A 317 20.67 14.11 3.35
CA ASP A 317 19.54 13.23 3.10
C ASP A 317 18.45 13.84 2.21
N SER A 318 18.42 15.17 2.12
CA SER A 318 17.45 15.89 1.25
C SER A 318 17.76 15.74 -0.26
N THR A 319 18.97 15.31 -0.64
CA THR A 319 19.39 15.10 -2.03
C THR A 319 19.51 13.61 -2.44
N LYS A 320 19.39 12.70 -1.48
CA LYS A 320 19.42 11.26 -1.77
C LYS A 320 18.03 10.74 -2.14
N LYS A 321 17.60 10.96 -3.36
CA LYS A 321 16.83 10.03 -4.19
C LYS A 321 16.35 10.67 -5.48
N ARG A 322 17.30 10.94 -6.38
CA ARG A 322 16.99 10.68 -7.78
C ARG A 322 17.17 9.17 -7.97
N PRO A 323 16.16 8.44 -8.47
CA PRO A 323 16.38 7.04 -8.81
C PRO A 323 17.52 6.99 -9.85
N LYS A 324 18.59 6.26 -9.52
CA LYS A 324 19.61 5.84 -10.49
C LYS A 324 18.98 4.76 -11.38
N SER A 325 18.09 5.16 -12.27
CA SER A 325 17.72 4.39 -13.44
C SER A 325 17.86 5.35 -14.62
N GLU A 326 18.86 5.12 -15.46
CA GLU A 326 19.11 5.71 -16.79
C GLU A 326 20.45 6.40 -17.05
N VAL A 327 21.36 6.53 -16.08
CA VAL A 327 22.70 7.09 -16.41
C VAL A 327 23.70 5.99 -16.82
N SER A 328 23.48 4.72 -16.45
CA SER A 328 24.44 3.64 -16.80
C SER A 328 24.33 3.15 -18.25
N THR A 329 23.18 3.40 -18.93
CA THR A 329 22.96 2.91 -20.30
C THR A 329 23.49 3.90 -21.34
N GLN A 330 23.46 5.21 -21.07
CA GLN A 330 24.01 6.21 -21.99
C GLN A 330 25.54 6.28 -21.91
N GLU A 331 26.14 6.19 -20.73
CA GLU A 331 27.60 6.14 -20.62
C GLU A 331 28.20 4.87 -21.24
N SER A 332 27.54 3.72 -21.08
CA SER A 332 27.99 2.49 -21.73
C SER A 332 27.80 2.48 -23.26
N LEU A 333 26.80 3.21 -23.79
CA LEU A 333 26.62 3.37 -25.24
C LEU A 333 27.65 4.36 -25.83
N VAL A 334 27.94 5.46 -25.15
CA VAL A 334 28.97 6.42 -25.58
C VAL A 334 30.38 5.79 -25.57
N ILE A 335 30.70 4.99 -24.55
CA ILE A 335 31.98 4.28 -24.48
C ILE A 335 32.06 3.17 -25.54
N ALA A 336 30.95 2.55 -25.91
CA ALA A 336 30.90 1.54 -26.98
C ALA A 336 31.07 2.19 -28.37
N GLU A 337 30.46 3.35 -28.62
CA GLU A 337 30.64 4.10 -29.87
C GLU A 337 32.04 4.67 -30.04
N GLU A 338 32.69 5.17 -28.97
CA GLU A 338 34.08 5.64 -29.04
C GLU A 338 35.10 4.52 -29.26
N ARG A 339 34.76 3.26 -28.92
CA ARG A 339 35.62 2.10 -29.24
C ARG A 339 35.46 1.62 -30.68
N MET A 340 34.27 1.75 -31.27
CA MET A 340 34.04 1.33 -32.67
C MET A 340 34.56 2.34 -33.70
N THR A 341 34.91 3.57 -33.32
CA THR A 341 35.48 4.57 -34.23
C THR A 341 37.02 4.63 -34.18
N LYS A 342 37.68 3.76 -33.42
CA LYS A 342 39.16 3.69 -33.28
C LYS A 342 39.82 2.45 -33.86
N ASP A 343 39.04 1.55 -34.45
CA ASP A 343 39.48 0.44 -35.28
C ASP A 343 39.07 0.70 -36.76
#